data_50043abc0b07d31ee97e4b490e5b9d0a
#
_entry.id   50043abc0b07d31ee97e4b490e5b9d0a
#
_cell.length_a   1.000
_cell.length_b   1.000
_cell.length_c   1.000
_cell.angle_alpha   90.00
_cell.angle_beta   90.00
_cell.angle_gamma   90.00
#
_symmetry.space_group_name_H-M   'P 1'
#
loop_
_entity.id
_entity.type
_entity.pdbx_description
1 polymer ?
#
loop_
_entity_poly.entity_id
_entity_poly.type
_entity_poly.pdbx_seq_one_letter_code
_entity_poly.pdbx_strand_id
1 'polypeptide(L)'
;MGARFAITGVTLVDGRGGDPLDRAVVVVEDSTIAAAGAESEVPVDRAAQVLDAAGATLMPGIIDAHCHLGGASYPDEDRWVLEDDRYQAVASVAQARELLHHGVTSARDISVNGTRLRTAIARGLISGPRIVPCWRGLSRRGGHGDARGVPPEMVRTSHPWGLVADGPDEVRAAVREVVKQGGQCVKVWVSGGGLHEDEPEDVQHYSLEELRVIVEEANYARVPVAAHCECAPAARDAARAGVWSIEHGEDLDPATIAVMASKGISLNPTLVLLTQWLEQSSAFGGPYGKPYIPGLTELPDGREDIRRLHHERLSANLMAAKAAGVRIGVGSDSYCTGMTPFGLQTLNEVHALASAGMSEMDA
;
A
#
# COMPACT_ATOMS: atom_id res chain seq x y z
N MET A 1 -13.34 -33.72 14.64
CA MET A 1 -13.71 -33.33 13.28
C MET A 1 -13.65 -31.84 13.25
N GLY A 2 -12.94 -31.24 12.26
CA GLY A 2 -12.89 -29.81 12.10
C GLY A 2 -14.26 -29.20 11.82
N ALA A 3 -14.42 -27.90 12.09
CA ALA A 3 -15.66 -27.20 11.78
C ALA A 3 -15.82 -27.13 10.26
N ARG A 4 -16.95 -27.60 9.73
CA ARG A 4 -17.32 -27.47 8.32
C ARG A 4 -18.35 -26.36 8.16
N PHE A 5 -18.12 -25.50 7.20
CA PHE A 5 -18.96 -24.35 6.87
C PHE A 5 -19.16 -24.29 5.36
N ALA A 6 -20.38 -24.07 4.91
CA ALA A 6 -20.70 -23.94 3.49
C ALA A 6 -21.42 -22.61 3.23
N ILE A 7 -21.01 -21.89 2.21
CA ILE A 7 -21.67 -20.69 1.67
C ILE A 7 -22.36 -21.14 0.38
N THR A 8 -23.68 -20.91 0.26
CA THR A 8 -24.48 -21.41 -0.86
C THR A 8 -25.25 -20.30 -1.57
N GLY A 9 -25.61 -20.52 -2.84
CA GLY A 9 -26.49 -19.65 -3.62
C GLY A 9 -25.83 -18.34 -4.10
N VAL A 10 -24.52 -18.23 -4.05
CA VAL A 10 -23.78 -17.02 -4.42
C VAL A 10 -23.42 -16.97 -5.91
N THR A 11 -23.18 -15.78 -6.43
CA THR A 11 -22.35 -15.59 -7.62
C THR A 11 -20.89 -15.56 -7.18
N LEU A 12 -20.08 -16.54 -7.62
CA LEU A 12 -18.68 -16.67 -7.24
C LEU A 12 -17.77 -15.96 -8.24
N VAL A 13 -16.96 -15.03 -7.76
CA VAL A 13 -15.79 -14.47 -8.44
C VAL A 13 -14.55 -15.08 -7.79
N ASP A 14 -13.84 -15.97 -8.47
CA ASP A 14 -12.76 -16.75 -7.85
C ASP A 14 -11.39 -16.06 -7.85
N GLY A 15 -11.28 -14.87 -8.48
CA GLY A 15 -10.05 -14.11 -8.57
C GLY A 15 -9.02 -14.68 -9.56
N ARG A 16 -9.41 -15.60 -10.45
CA ARG A 16 -8.52 -16.20 -11.46
C ARG A 16 -8.72 -15.63 -12.86
N GLY A 17 -9.58 -14.62 -12.99
CA GLY A 17 -9.85 -13.94 -14.28
C GLY A 17 -10.86 -14.69 -15.17
N GLY A 18 -11.56 -15.69 -14.64
CA GLY A 18 -12.68 -16.33 -15.33
C GLY A 18 -14.00 -15.57 -15.15
N ASP A 19 -15.02 -15.95 -15.93
CA ASP A 19 -16.37 -15.41 -15.77
C ASP A 19 -16.95 -15.76 -14.39
N PRO A 20 -17.75 -14.87 -13.77
CA PRO A 20 -18.45 -15.16 -12.53
C PRO A 20 -19.34 -16.41 -12.66
N LEU A 21 -19.32 -17.27 -11.64
CA LEU A 21 -20.10 -18.50 -11.60
C LEU A 21 -21.35 -18.31 -10.75
N ASP A 22 -22.52 -18.32 -11.39
CA ASP A 22 -23.79 -18.22 -10.70
C ASP A 22 -24.15 -19.51 -9.94
N ARG A 23 -24.91 -19.36 -8.86
CA ARG A 23 -25.37 -20.47 -8.02
C ARG A 23 -24.24 -21.39 -7.57
N ALA A 24 -23.18 -20.74 -7.10
CA ALA A 24 -22.00 -21.44 -6.59
C ALA A 24 -22.13 -21.80 -5.11
N VAL A 25 -21.29 -22.77 -4.73
CA VAL A 25 -21.08 -23.22 -3.36
C VAL A 25 -19.61 -23.18 -3.03
N VAL A 26 -19.27 -22.66 -1.86
CA VAL A 26 -17.93 -22.72 -1.30
C VAL A 26 -17.96 -23.44 0.04
N VAL A 27 -17.20 -24.53 0.16
CA VAL A 27 -17.08 -25.33 1.38
C VAL A 27 -15.73 -24.99 2.05
N VAL A 28 -15.79 -24.64 3.33
CA VAL A 28 -14.62 -24.38 4.16
C VAL A 28 -14.50 -25.45 5.23
N GLU A 29 -13.33 -26.03 5.37
CA GLU A 29 -12.95 -26.93 6.45
C GLU A 29 -11.87 -26.26 7.29
N ASP A 30 -12.16 -26.02 8.55
CA ASP A 30 -11.34 -25.23 9.47
C ASP A 30 -11.05 -23.82 8.90
N SER A 31 -9.88 -23.58 8.37
CA SER A 31 -9.45 -22.31 7.78
C SER A 31 -9.09 -22.42 6.30
N THR A 32 -9.49 -23.51 5.63
CA THR A 32 -9.10 -23.80 4.25
C THR A 32 -10.34 -23.98 3.38
N ILE A 33 -10.35 -23.38 2.18
CA ILE A 33 -11.37 -23.68 1.16
C ILE A 33 -11.13 -25.11 0.68
N ALA A 34 -12.04 -26.03 1.02
CA ALA A 34 -11.95 -27.42 0.64
C ALA A 34 -12.54 -27.68 -0.76
N ALA A 35 -13.60 -26.93 -1.14
CA ALA A 35 -14.18 -26.99 -2.47
C ALA A 35 -14.87 -25.66 -2.81
N ALA A 36 -14.88 -25.31 -4.10
CA ALA A 36 -15.62 -24.18 -4.66
C ALA A 36 -16.05 -24.55 -6.09
N GLY A 37 -17.29 -24.27 -6.46
CA GLY A 37 -17.82 -24.60 -7.79
C GLY A 37 -19.34 -24.49 -7.86
N ALA A 38 -19.92 -25.00 -8.95
CA ALA A 38 -21.34 -24.99 -9.16
C ALA A 38 -22.08 -25.83 -8.08
N GLU A 39 -23.26 -25.42 -7.67
CA GLU A 39 -24.11 -26.15 -6.69
C GLU A 39 -24.35 -27.59 -7.08
N SER A 40 -24.40 -27.90 -8.38
CA SER A 40 -24.57 -29.26 -8.90
C SER A 40 -23.32 -30.14 -8.76
N GLU A 41 -22.14 -29.55 -8.54
CA GLU A 41 -20.86 -30.27 -8.53
C GLU A 41 -20.22 -30.35 -7.14
N VAL A 42 -20.55 -29.39 -6.26
CA VAL A 42 -20.00 -29.32 -4.91
C VAL A 42 -21.01 -29.82 -3.88
N PRO A 43 -20.83 -31.04 -3.33
CA PRO A 43 -21.73 -31.55 -2.31
C PRO A 43 -21.53 -30.82 -0.98
N VAL A 44 -22.65 -30.43 -0.36
CA VAL A 44 -22.67 -29.88 1.00
C VAL A 44 -22.98 -31.01 1.98
N ASP A 45 -22.06 -31.24 2.93
CA ASP A 45 -22.29 -32.22 4.01
C ASP A 45 -23.47 -31.78 4.91
N ARG A 46 -24.36 -32.72 5.26
CA ARG A 46 -25.48 -32.44 6.17
C ARG A 46 -25.06 -31.97 7.56
N ALA A 47 -23.82 -32.25 7.96
CA ALA A 47 -23.25 -31.83 9.24
C ALA A 47 -22.59 -30.43 9.16
N ALA A 48 -22.48 -29.82 7.98
CA ALA A 48 -21.90 -28.49 7.82
C ALA A 48 -22.87 -27.41 8.30
N GLN A 49 -22.33 -26.37 8.91
CA GLN A 49 -23.09 -25.14 9.10
C GLN A 49 -23.23 -24.42 7.74
N VAL A 50 -24.48 -24.18 7.33
CA VAL A 50 -24.77 -23.56 6.03
C VAL A 50 -25.15 -22.10 6.20
N LEU A 51 -24.49 -21.23 5.44
CA LEU A 51 -24.89 -19.84 5.21
C LEU A 51 -25.53 -19.77 3.80
N ASP A 52 -26.83 -19.60 3.75
CA ASP A 52 -27.52 -19.26 2.51
C ASP A 52 -27.29 -17.77 2.24
N ALA A 53 -26.54 -17.46 1.19
CA ALA A 53 -26.21 -16.11 0.75
C ALA A 53 -26.74 -15.85 -0.67
N ALA A 54 -27.88 -16.38 -1.01
CA ALA A 54 -28.51 -16.23 -2.32
C ALA A 54 -28.64 -14.76 -2.73
N GLY A 55 -28.19 -14.45 -3.94
CA GLY A 55 -28.16 -13.09 -4.51
C GLY A 55 -26.95 -12.25 -4.11
N ALA A 56 -26.05 -12.76 -3.26
CA ALA A 56 -24.79 -12.10 -2.96
C ALA A 56 -23.67 -12.53 -3.91
N THR A 57 -22.67 -11.68 -4.09
CA THR A 57 -21.41 -12.05 -4.75
C THR A 57 -20.38 -12.43 -3.70
N LEU A 58 -19.76 -13.59 -3.86
CA LEU A 58 -18.64 -14.05 -3.04
C LEU A 58 -17.35 -13.91 -3.84
N MET A 59 -16.37 -13.24 -3.25
CA MET A 59 -15.05 -13.04 -3.84
C MET A 59 -13.95 -13.26 -2.79
N PRO A 60 -12.68 -13.45 -3.19
CA PRO A 60 -11.57 -13.41 -2.26
C PRO A 60 -11.52 -12.09 -1.49
N GLY A 61 -11.10 -12.14 -0.23
CA GLY A 61 -10.90 -10.91 0.53
C GLY A 61 -9.85 -10.01 -0.11
N ILE A 62 -10.09 -8.71 -0.09
CA ILE A 62 -9.21 -7.70 -0.69
C ILE A 62 -7.86 -7.68 0.03
N ILE A 63 -6.79 -7.42 -0.72
CA ILE A 63 -5.43 -7.23 -0.22
C ILE A 63 -5.07 -5.77 -0.41
N ASP A 64 -4.80 -5.06 0.69
CA ASP A 64 -4.24 -3.72 0.64
C ASP A 64 -2.71 -3.80 0.70
N ALA A 65 -2.05 -3.51 -0.40
CA ALA A 65 -0.60 -3.63 -0.52
C ALA A 65 0.17 -2.41 0.01
N HIS A 66 -0.52 -1.36 0.47
CA HIS A 66 0.10 -0.14 0.96
C HIS A 66 -0.83 0.62 1.92
N CYS A 67 -0.56 0.53 3.23
CA CYS A 67 -1.24 1.34 4.24
C CYS A 67 -0.32 1.58 5.45
N HIS A 68 -0.73 2.48 6.34
CA HIS A 68 0.04 2.92 7.51
C HIS A 68 -0.82 2.85 8.78
N LEU A 69 -0.89 1.68 9.41
CA LEU A 69 -1.63 1.46 10.67
C LEU A 69 -0.91 2.08 11.89
N GLY A 70 -0.48 3.34 11.73
CA GLY A 70 0.30 4.07 12.72
C GLY A 70 -0.51 4.61 13.89
N GLY A 71 -1.85 4.61 13.78
CA GLY A 71 -2.73 5.21 14.78
C GLY A 71 -2.92 6.72 14.60
N ALA A 72 -2.42 7.31 13.52
CA ALA A 72 -2.58 8.73 13.25
C ALA A 72 -4.04 9.09 13.01
N SER A 73 -4.49 10.20 13.62
CA SER A 73 -5.85 10.72 13.47
C SER A 73 -5.93 11.97 12.60
N TYR A 74 -4.81 12.63 12.38
CA TYR A 74 -4.68 13.88 11.63
C TYR A 74 -3.64 13.76 10.52
N PRO A 75 -3.71 14.56 9.45
CA PRO A 75 -2.76 14.54 8.34
C PRO A 75 -1.47 15.34 8.60
N ASP A 76 -1.09 15.61 9.83
CA ASP A 76 0.05 16.44 10.23
C ASP A 76 1.14 15.56 10.83
N GLU A 77 2.26 15.41 10.11
CA GLU A 77 3.36 14.51 10.47
C GLU A 77 4.03 14.89 11.78
N ASP A 78 4.22 16.17 12.06
CA ASP A 78 4.82 16.64 13.31
C ASP A 78 3.96 16.22 14.52
N ARG A 79 2.63 16.24 14.36
CA ARG A 79 1.71 15.76 15.39
C ARG A 79 1.79 14.26 15.62
N TRP A 80 2.10 13.47 14.59
CA TRP A 80 2.27 12.01 14.78
C TRP A 80 3.47 11.69 15.67
N VAL A 81 4.54 12.47 15.57
CA VAL A 81 5.74 12.30 16.42
C VAL A 81 5.47 12.75 17.86
N LEU A 82 4.60 13.75 18.05
CA LEU A 82 4.25 14.31 19.35
C LEU A 82 3.11 13.56 20.08
N GLU A 83 2.35 12.73 19.35
CA GLU A 83 1.26 11.95 19.92
C GLU A 83 1.78 10.83 20.84
N ASP A 84 1.04 10.51 21.90
CA ASP A 84 1.37 9.40 22.80
C ASP A 84 1.36 8.06 22.02
N ASP A 85 2.48 7.34 22.04
CA ASP A 85 2.67 6.07 21.32
C ASP A 85 1.70 4.96 21.77
N ARG A 86 1.22 5.02 23.00
CA ARG A 86 0.22 4.08 23.53
C ARG A 86 -1.16 4.40 22.97
N TYR A 87 -1.49 5.70 22.84
CA TYR A 87 -2.71 6.11 22.17
C TYR A 87 -2.70 5.67 20.70
N GLN A 88 -1.60 5.91 19.98
CA GLN A 88 -1.43 5.46 18.61
C GLN A 88 -1.58 3.94 18.48
N ALA A 89 -1.01 3.17 19.40
CA ALA A 89 -1.17 1.71 19.42
C ALA A 89 -2.62 1.27 19.62
N VAL A 90 -3.40 1.96 20.44
CA VAL A 90 -4.85 1.69 20.62
C VAL A 90 -5.64 2.10 19.38
N ALA A 91 -5.36 3.27 18.81
CA ALA A 91 -6.01 3.76 17.60
C ALA A 91 -5.75 2.85 16.40
N SER A 92 -4.54 2.29 16.27
CA SER A 92 -4.20 1.35 15.21
C SER A 92 -5.01 0.05 15.24
N VAL A 93 -5.50 -0.38 16.41
CA VAL A 93 -6.42 -1.52 16.53
C VAL A 93 -7.77 -1.19 15.87
N ALA A 94 -8.28 0.03 16.05
CA ALA A 94 -9.50 0.45 15.38
C ALA A 94 -9.31 0.52 13.86
N GLN A 95 -8.17 1.06 13.39
CA GLN A 95 -7.82 1.12 11.97
C GLN A 95 -7.74 -0.29 11.34
N ALA A 96 -7.10 -1.24 12.00
CA ALA A 96 -7.03 -2.63 11.54
C ALA A 96 -8.41 -3.29 11.47
N ARG A 97 -9.31 -2.98 12.41
CA ARG A 97 -10.69 -3.46 12.41
C ARG A 97 -11.49 -2.86 11.25
N GLU A 98 -11.32 -1.59 10.96
CA GLU A 98 -11.98 -0.94 9.81
C GLU A 98 -11.56 -1.55 8.47
N LEU A 99 -10.27 -1.88 8.27
CA LEU A 99 -9.85 -2.65 7.10
C LEU A 99 -10.68 -3.94 6.94
N LEU A 100 -10.78 -4.72 8.02
CA LEU A 100 -11.50 -5.99 7.98
C LEU A 100 -13.00 -5.80 7.73
N HIS A 101 -13.63 -4.78 8.32
CA HIS A 101 -15.05 -4.45 8.11
C HIS A 101 -15.37 -4.10 6.64
N HIS A 102 -14.41 -3.57 5.90
CA HIS A 102 -14.54 -3.26 4.47
C HIS A 102 -14.07 -4.41 3.56
N GLY A 103 -13.87 -5.62 4.10
CA GLY A 103 -13.49 -6.80 3.31
C GLY A 103 -11.99 -6.90 2.99
N VAL A 104 -11.15 -6.04 3.55
CA VAL A 104 -9.69 -6.15 3.44
C VAL A 104 -9.20 -7.22 4.41
N THR A 105 -8.80 -8.37 3.89
CA THR A 105 -8.39 -9.53 4.70
C THR A 105 -6.88 -9.69 4.86
N SER A 106 -6.11 -8.95 4.06
CA SER A 106 -4.66 -8.87 4.18
C SER A 106 -4.20 -7.44 3.91
N ALA A 107 -3.18 -6.98 4.63
CA ALA A 107 -2.61 -5.64 4.46
C ALA A 107 -1.09 -5.66 4.62
N ARG A 108 -0.38 -4.93 3.75
CA ARG A 108 1.03 -4.58 3.97
C ARG A 108 1.08 -3.23 4.68
N ASP A 109 1.55 -3.26 5.90
CA ASP A 109 1.54 -2.12 6.80
C ASP A 109 2.94 -1.50 6.98
N ILE A 110 3.03 -0.20 6.78
CA ILE A 110 4.23 0.60 6.95
C ILE A 110 4.06 1.44 8.21
N SER A 111 4.11 0.77 9.38
CA SER A 111 4.07 1.45 10.66
C SER A 111 4.74 0.65 11.78
N VAL A 112 5.13 1.36 12.83
CA VAL A 112 5.73 0.77 14.04
C VAL A 112 4.80 -0.24 14.73
N ASN A 113 3.48 -0.10 14.54
CA ASN A 113 2.47 -0.93 15.21
C ASN A 113 2.18 -2.25 14.47
N GLY A 114 2.48 -2.36 13.19
CA GLY A 114 2.14 -3.52 12.37
C GLY A 114 2.64 -4.86 12.91
N THR A 115 3.87 -4.91 13.42
CA THR A 115 4.43 -6.13 14.02
C THR A 115 3.68 -6.57 15.28
N ARG A 116 3.20 -5.60 16.08
CA ARG A 116 2.43 -5.83 17.29
C ARG A 116 1.00 -6.24 16.97
N LEU A 117 0.34 -5.55 16.02
CA LEU A 117 -0.98 -5.88 15.50
C LEU A 117 -1.01 -7.31 14.96
N ARG A 118 -0.04 -7.68 14.10
CA ARG A 118 0.10 -9.04 13.57
C ARG A 118 0.13 -10.08 14.69
N THR A 119 0.92 -9.84 15.73
CA THR A 119 1.04 -10.76 16.86
C THR A 119 -0.26 -10.85 17.67
N ALA A 120 -0.91 -9.72 17.91
CA ALA A 120 -2.17 -9.68 18.67
C ALA A 120 -3.32 -10.38 17.90
N ILE A 121 -3.41 -10.17 16.59
CA ILE A 121 -4.39 -10.83 15.72
C ILE A 121 -4.13 -12.35 15.70
N ALA A 122 -2.88 -12.79 15.51
CA ALA A 122 -2.53 -14.21 15.49
C ALA A 122 -2.81 -14.93 16.81
N ARG A 123 -2.81 -14.21 17.94
CA ARG A 123 -3.17 -14.71 19.26
C ARG A 123 -4.67 -14.60 19.58
N GLY A 124 -5.48 -14.06 18.67
CA GLY A 124 -6.91 -13.87 18.88
C GLY A 124 -7.27 -12.79 19.92
N LEU A 125 -6.33 -11.90 20.26
CA LEU A 125 -6.58 -10.80 21.22
C LEU A 125 -7.42 -9.68 20.59
N ILE A 126 -7.29 -9.48 19.27
CA ILE A 126 -8.02 -8.48 18.50
C ILE A 126 -8.41 -9.08 17.14
N SER A 127 -9.46 -8.52 16.53
CA SER A 127 -9.82 -8.79 15.13
C SER A 127 -9.11 -7.83 14.18
N GLY A 128 -8.68 -8.33 13.03
CA GLY A 128 -8.04 -7.55 11.99
C GLY A 128 -7.59 -8.43 10.81
N PRO A 129 -7.09 -7.84 9.72
CA PRO A 129 -6.58 -8.57 8.57
C PRO A 129 -5.26 -9.29 8.89
N ARG A 130 -4.83 -10.17 7.98
CA ARG A 130 -3.45 -10.67 8.00
C ARG A 130 -2.50 -9.54 7.66
N ILE A 131 -1.60 -9.19 8.57
CA ILE A 131 -0.66 -8.08 8.39
C ILE A 131 0.71 -8.58 7.95
N VAL A 132 1.25 -7.99 6.87
CA VAL A 132 2.64 -8.06 6.45
C VAL A 132 3.32 -6.75 6.89
N PRO A 133 4.00 -6.73 8.04
CA PRO A 133 4.54 -5.50 8.59
C PRO A 133 5.85 -5.11 7.91
N CYS A 134 6.01 -3.81 7.62
CA CYS A 134 7.28 -3.21 7.23
C CYS A 134 8.02 -2.60 8.44
N TRP A 135 7.34 -2.42 9.55
CA TRP A 135 7.79 -1.62 10.68
C TRP A 135 8.04 -0.18 10.21
N ARG A 136 9.20 0.41 10.44
CA ARG A 136 9.56 1.75 9.95
C ARG A 136 10.25 1.66 8.59
N GLY A 137 9.86 2.53 7.66
CA GLY A 137 10.53 2.67 6.38
C GLY A 137 11.80 3.52 6.48
N LEU A 138 12.75 3.29 5.59
CA LEU A 138 14.00 4.02 5.51
C LEU A 138 13.78 5.36 4.81
N SER A 139 14.23 6.44 5.46
CA SER A 139 14.27 7.80 4.90
C SER A 139 15.66 8.39 5.07
N ARG A 140 16.10 9.19 4.11
CA ARG A 140 17.29 10.02 4.33
C ARG A 140 16.94 11.15 5.29
N ARG A 141 17.95 11.80 5.86
CA ARG A 141 17.78 13.04 6.62
C ARG A 141 17.14 14.14 5.75
N GLY A 142 16.09 14.79 6.27
CA GLY A 142 15.28 15.75 5.53
C GLY A 142 14.51 15.16 4.35
N GLY A 143 14.35 13.84 4.29
CA GLY A 143 13.52 13.14 3.31
C GLY A 143 12.09 12.94 3.79
N HIS A 144 11.28 12.28 2.96
CA HIS A 144 9.83 12.13 3.12
C HIS A 144 9.37 11.50 4.45
N GLY A 145 10.15 10.60 5.04
CA GLY A 145 9.85 9.98 6.35
C GLY A 145 10.67 10.59 7.50
N ASP A 146 11.11 11.83 7.42
CA ASP A 146 11.86 12.56 8.45
C ASP A 146 11.12 13.84 8.81
N ALA A 147 10.27 13.79 9.83
CA ALA A 147 9.45 14.93 10.27
C ALA A 147 10.33 16.15 10.60
N ARG A 148 10.05 17.26 9.92
CA ARG A 148 10.94 18.44 9.88
C ARG A 148 10.72 19.42 11.04
N GLY A 149 9.50 19.48 11.58
CA GLY A 149 9.11 20.43 12.64
C GLY A 149 9.47 19.99 14.04
N VAL A 150 10.07 18.81 14.24
CA VAL A 150 10.41 18.25 15.55
C VAL A 150 11.90 17.93 15.69
N PRO A 151 12.43 17.90 16.95
CA PRO A 151 13.82 17.52 17.17
C PRO A 151 14.18 16.14 16.59
N PRO A 152 15.34 15.96 15.93
CA PRO A 152 15.75 14.69 15.32
C PRO A 152 15.71 13.49 16.26
N GLU A 153 15.97 13.69 17.54
CA GLU A 153 15.88 12.63 18.55
C GLU A 153 14.46 12.10 18.71
N MET A 154 13.45 12.95 18.61
CA MET A 154 12.06 12.54 18.64
C MET A 154 11.66 11.76 17.40
N VAL A 155 12.12 12.18 16.21
CA VAL A 155 11.93 11.39 14.98
C VAL A 155 12.50 9.99 15.17
N ARG A 156 13.72 9.89 15.67
CA ARG A 156 14.41 8.62 15.89
C ARG A 156 13.67 7.70 16.87
N THR A 157 13.07 8.23 17.92
CA THR A 157 12.43 7.43 18.98
C THR A 157 10.94 7.24 18.78
N SER A 158 10.23 8.22 18.27
CA SER A 158 8.77 8.32 18.36
C SER A 158 8.06 8.34 17.00
N HIS A 159 8.79 8.52 15.86
CA HIS A 159 8.14 8.56 14.56
C HIS A 159 7.45 7.22 14.26
N PRO A 160 6.16 7.21 13.91
CA PRO A 160 5.40 5.98 13.72
C PRO A 160 5.78 5.23 12.44
N TRP A 161 6.39 5.86 11.43
CA TRP A 161 6.72 5.24 10.14
C TRP A 161 8.19 5.34 9.75
N GLY A 162 8.87 6.46 10.06
CA GLY A 162 10.18 6.79 9.54
C GLY A 162 11.34 6.27 10.37
N LEU A 163 12.40 5.82 9.68
CA LEU A 163 13.70 5.46 10.22
C LEU A 163 14.78 6.15 9.40
N VAL A 164 15.40 7.20 9.96
CA VAL A 164 16.42 7.97 9.25
C VAL A 164 17.73 7.18 9.16
N ALA A 165 18.26 7.06 7.94
CA ALA A 165 19.52 6.38 7.65
C ALA A 165 20.16 6.99 6.38
N ASP A 166 21.40 7.44 6.46
CA ASP A 166 22.18 8.07 5.40
C ASP A 166 23.43 7.25 5.08
N GLY A 167 23.68 7.06 3.79
CA GLY A 167 24.85 6.33 3.31
C GLY A 167 24.78 4.81 3.47
N PRO A 168 25.71 4.07 2.80
CA PRO A 168 25.65 2.62 2.70
C PRO A 168 25.67 1.87 4.05
N ASP A 169 26.41 2.34 5.02
CA ASP A 169 26.55 1.66 6.31
C ASP A 169 25.30 1.84 7.18
N GLU A 170 24.72 3.05 7.23
CA GLU A 170 23.51 3.30 8.01
C GLU A 170 22.30 2.62 7.40
N VAL A 171 22.11 2.64 6.07
CA VAL A 171 20.99 1.92 5.43
C VAL A 171 21.10 0.41 5.63
N ARG A 172 22.30 -0.17 5.64
CA ARG A 172 22.54 -1.57 5.99
C ARG A 172 22.11 -1.88 7.43
N ALA A 173 22.50 -1.03 8.37
CA ALA A 173 22.12 -1.17 9.77
C ALA A 173 20.59 -1.02 9.95
N ALA A 174 19.98 -0.08 9.24
CA ALA A 174 18.53 0.15 9.26
C ALA A 174 17.74 -1.05 8.75
N VAL A 175 18.14 -1.69 7.65
CA VAL A 175 17.51 -2.93 7.15
C VAL A 175 17.56 -4.02 8.21
N ARG A 176 18.71 -4.21 8.87
CA ARG A 176 18.87 -5.18 9.96
C ARG A 176 17.96 -4.87 11.15
N GLU A 177 17.78 -3.59 11.48
CA GLU A 177 16.86 -3.19 12.55
C GLU A 177 15.41 -3.47 12.17
N VAL A 178 14.98 -3.18 10.94
CA VAL A 178 13.64 -3.56 10.44
C VAL A 178 13.38 -5.05 10.62
N VAL A 179 14.32 -5.90 10.20
CA VAL A 179 14.22 -7.37 10.34
C VAL A 179 14.18 -7.80 11.82
N LYS A 180 15.03 -7.22 12.65
CA LYS A 180 15.06 -7.49 14.11
C LYS A 180 13.74 -7.15 14.78
N GLN A 181 13.07 -6.08 14.34
CA GLN A 181 11.75 -5.67 14.86
C GLN A 181 10.59 -6.53 14.29
N GLY A 182 10.89 -7.52 13.46
CA GLY A 182 9.89 -8.44 12.88
C GLY A 182 9.28 -7.96 11.59
N GLY A 183 9.88 -6.97 10.92
CA GLY A 183 9.51 -6.55 9.58
C GLY A 183 9.63 -7.70 8.58
N GLN A 184 8.62 -7.85 7.73
CA GLN A 184 8.55 -8.85 6.66
C GLN A 184 8.68 -8.23 5.27
N CYS A 185 8.83 -6.93 5.21
CA CYS A 185 9.12 -6.13 4.04
C CYS A 185 9.92 -4.90 4.50
N VAL A 186 10.82 -4.41 3.66
CA VAL A 186 11.52 -3.13 3.87
C VAL A 186 10.83 -2.09 3.02
N LYS A 187 10.35 -0.99 3.61
CA LYS A 187 9.93 0.22 2.88
C LYS A 187 11.11 1.18 2.79
N VAL A 188 11.26 1.84 1.65
CA VAL A 188 12.22 2.94 1.46
C VAL A 188 11.58 4.08 0.69
N TRP A 189 11.79 5.33 1.13
CA TRP A 189 11.36 6.54 0.43
C TRP A 189 12.49 7.04 -0.47
N VAL A 190 12.35 6.77 -1.78
CA VAL A 190 13.39 7.05 -2.78
C VAL A 190 13.24 8.44 -3.39
N SER A 191 12.06 9.05 -3.23
CA SER A 191 11.80 10.44 -3.62
C SER A 191 11.12 11.22 -2.49
N GLY A 192 10.92 12.52 -2.71
CA GLY A 192 9.94 13.31 -1.97
C GLY A 192 8.52 12.85 -2.25
N GLY A 193 7.54 13.40 -1.53
CA GLY A 193 6.11 13.09 -1.63
C GLY A 193 5.22 14.25 -1.18
N GLY A 194 5.76 15.48 -1.12
CA GLY A 194 4.99 16.70 -0.90
C GLY A 194 4.33 16.85 0.48
N LEU A 195 4.71 16.07 1.49
CA LEU A 195 4.16 16.17 2.86
C LEU A 195 4.36 17.56 3.48
N HIS A 196 5.41 18.26 3.07
CA HIS A 196 5.72 19.62 3.49
C HIS A 196 5.77 20.54 2.28
N GLU A 197 5.42 21.83 2.47
CA GLU A 197 5.38 22.83 1.39
C GLU A 197 6.72 22.95 0.63
N ASP A 198 7.83 22.73 1.31
CA ASP A 198 9.21 22.82 0.79
C ASP A 198 9.84 21.43 0.55
N GLU A 199 9.04 20.36 0.49
CA GLU A 199 9.47 19.04 0.06
C GLU A 199 9.10 18.81 -1.41
N PRO A 200 10.05 18.92 -2.36
CA PRO A 200 9.74 18.67 -3.76
C PRO A 200 9.59 17.17 -4.05
N GLU A 201 8.50 16.79 -4.71
CA GLU A 201 8.19 15.41 -5.11
C GLU A 201 9.17 14.87 -6.17
N ASP A 202 9.74 15.74 -7.00
CA ASP A 202 10.64 15.43 -8.12
C ASP A 202 12.11 15.19 -7.73
N VAL A 203 12.43 15.19 -6.43
CA VAL A 203 13.79 15.02 -5.93
C VAL A 203 14.05 13.60 -5.44
N GLN A 204 15.05 12.96 -6.05
CA GLN A 204 15.53 11.64 -5.60
C GLN A 204 16.29 11.77 -4.26
N HIS A 205 15.98 10.87 -3.32
CA HIS A 205 16.52 10.87 -1.96
C HIS A 205 17.71 9.92 -1.77
N TYR A 206 17.66 8.74 -2.35
CA TYR A 206 18.71 7.74 -2.23
C TYR A 206 19.43 7.53 -3.55
N SER A 207 20.75 7.38 -3.51
CA SER A 207 21.56 7.01 -4.65
C SER A 207 21.33 5.53 -5.03
N LEU A 208 21.67 5.16 -6.28
CA LEU A 208 21.64 3.77 -6.72
C LEU A 208 22.54 2.85 -5.86
N GLU A 209 23.64 3.37 -5.33
CA GLU A 209 24.55 2.63 -4.44
C GLU A 209 23.83 2.24 -3.13
N GLU A 210 23.20 3.20 -2.46
CA GLU A 210 22.45 2.96 -1.23
C GLU A 210 21.28 2.00 -1.47
N LEU A 211 20.54 2.18 -2.56
CA LEU A 211 19.43 1.28 -2.93
C LEU A 211 19.91 -0.16 -3.16
N ARG A 212 21.07 -0.37 -3.79
CA ARG A 212 21.67 -1.70 -3.94
C ARG A 212 22.03 -2.31 -2.61
N VAL A 213 22.57 -1.54 -1.67
CA VAL A 213 22.89 -2.03 -0.32
C VAL A 213 21.61 -2.43 0.43
N ILE A 214 20.53 -1.62 0.32
CA ILE A 214 19.23 -1.94 0.92
C ILE A 214 18.70 -3.27 0.37
N VAL A 215 18.69 -3.44 -0.96
CA VAL A 215 18.17 -4.64 -1.62
C VAL A 215 19.05 -5.86 -1.30
N GLU A 216 20.37 -5.71 -1.32
CA GLU A 216 21.31 -6.80 -0.97
C GLU A 216 21.06 -7.30 0.45
N GLU A 217 21.00 -6.39 1.43
CA GLU A 217 20.82 -6.75 2.84
C GLU A 217 19.43 -7.35 3.10
N ALA A 218 18.39 -6.83 2.45
CA ALA A 218 17.04 -7.38 2.52
C ALA A 218 16.98 -8.80 1.92
N ASN A 219 17.72 -9.07 0.84
CA ASN A 219 17.81 -10.39 0.24
C ASN A 219 18.50 -11.41 1.18
N TYR A 220 19.53 -11.02 1.94
CA TYR A 220 20.10 -11.89 2.95
C TYR A 220 19.08 -12.31 4.01
N ALA A 221 18.16 -11.42 4.37
CA ALA A 221 17.06 -11.70 5.29
C ALA A 221 15.84 -12.34 4.60
N ARG A 222 15.84 -12.49 3.28
CA ARG A 222 14.71 -12.97 2.45
C ARG A 222 13.44 -12.14 2.62
N VAL A 223 13.58 -10.85 2.75
CA VAL A 223 12.47 -9.90 2.81
C VAL A 223 12.46 -9.02 1.56
N PRO A 224 11.28 -8.73 0.97
CA PRO A 224 11.18 -7.85 -0.19
C PRO A 224 11.41 -6.38 0.18
N VAL A 225 11.74 -5.55 -0.81
CA VAL A 225 11.87 -4.09 -0.68
C VAL A 225 10.77 -3.41 -1.48
N ALA A 226 10.03 -2.52 -0.84
CA ALA A 226 9.00 -1.66 -1.44
C ALA A 226 9.51 -0.21 -1.49
N ALA A 227 9.52 0.39 -2.67
CA ALA A 227 10.14 1.69 -2.92
C ALA A 227 9.09 2.74 -3.30
N HIS A 228 8.92 3.77 -2.49
CA HIS A 228 8.17 4.98 -2.82
C HIS A 228 8.94 5.76 -3.88
N CYS A 229 8.32 6.02 -5.02
CA CYS A 229 8.93 6.70 -6.16
C CYS A 229 7.88 7.53 -6.88
N GLU A 230 7.92 8.85 -6.75
CA GLU A 230 7.04 9.78 -7.45
C GLU A 230 7.71 10.42 -8.67
N CYS A 231 9.03 10.34 -8.79
CA CYS A 231 9.76 10.87 -9.93
C CYS A 231 10.54 9.82 -10.71
N ALA A 232 10.78 10.07 -12.02
CA ALA A 232 11.45 9.13 -12.92
C ALA A 232 12.86 8.71 -12.48
N PRO A 233 13.74 9.60 -11.97
CA PRO A 233 15.05 9.18 -11.48
C PRO A 233 14.96 8.15 -10.36
N ALA A 234 14.08 8.38 -9.38
CA ALA A 234 13.86 7.50 -8.24
C ALA A 234 13.34 6.12 -8.68
N ALA A 235 12.30 6.09 -9.52
CA ALA A 235 11.72 4.86 -10.06
C ALA A 235 12.75 4.05 -10.88
N ARG A 236 13.56 4.73 -11.70
CA ARG A 236 14.61 4.12 -12.51
C ARG A 236 15.67 3.44 -11.65
N ASP A 237 16.17 4.13 -10.64
CA ASP A 237 17.23 3.58 -9.80
C ASP A 237 16.71 2.51 -8.84
N ALA A 238 15.48 2.63 -8.32
CA ALA A 238 14.81 1.57 -7.59
C ALA A 238 14.64 0.29 -8.43
N ALA A 239 14.17 0.42 -9.69
CA ALA A 239 14.04 -0.71 -10.59
C ALA A 239 15.40 -1.35 -10.94
N ARG A 240 16.45 -0.54 -11.16
CA ARG A 240 17.82 -1.03 -11.39
C ARG A 240 18.39 -1.75 -10.19
N ALA A 241 18.15 -1.26 -8.99
CA ALA A 241 18.56 -1.90 -7.74
C ALA A 241 17.87 -3.24 -7.51
N GLY A 242 16.68 -3.45 -8.09
CA GLY A 242 15.94 -4.70 -8.02
C GLY A 242 15.01 -4.76 -6.82
N VAL A 243 14.33 -3.67 -6.51
CA VAL A 243 13.23 -3.66 -5.53
C VAL A 243 12.12 -4.63 -5.95
N TRP A 244 11.27 -5.03 -5.00
CA TRP A 244 10.16 -5.94 -5.27
C TRP A 244 8.92 -5.22 -5.79
N SER A 245 8.66 -4.00 -5.30
CA SER A 245 7.57 -3.15 -5.78
C SER A 245 7.97 -1.69 -5.83
N ILE A 246 7.38 -0.96 -6.77
CA ILE A 246 7.35 0.50 -6.81
C ILE A 246 5.98 0.94 -6.33
N GLU A 247 5.97 1.89 -5.41
CA GLU A 247 4.79 2.53 -4.85
C GLU A 247 4.60 3.88 -5.55
N HIS A 248 3.36 4.25 -5.80
CA HIS A 248 2.93 5.44 -6.55
C HIS A 248 3.34 5.34 -8.03
N GLY A 249 4.60 5.53 -8.37
CA GLY A 249 5.06 5.41 -9.75
C GLY A 249 4.46 6.46 -10.67
N GLU A 250 4.36 7.69 -10.22
CA GLU A 250 3.71 8.78 -10.96
C GLU A 250 4.43 9.09 -12.27
N ASP A 251 5.75 8.97 -12.28
CA ASP A 251 6.59 9.26 -13.45
C ASP A 251 7.41 8.03 -13.85
N LEU A 252 6.81 7.15 -14.66
CA LEU A 252 7.46 5.96 -15.18
C LEU A 252 7.82 6.12 -16.66
N ASP A 253 9.12 6.23 -16.94
CA ASP A 253 9.57 6.20 -18.34
C ASP A 253 9.48 4.78 -18.94
N PRO A 254 9.37 4.65 -20.28
CA PRO A 254 9.24 3.34 -20.93
C PRO A 254 10.41 2.38 -20.64
N ALA A 255 11.62 2.89 -20.43
CA ALA A 255 12.78 2.06 -20.09
C ALA A 255 12.66 1.50 -18.67
N THR A 256 12.17 2.29 -17.72
CA THR A 256 11.88 1.85 -16.36
C THR A 256 10.79 0.79 -16.34
N ILE A 257 9.68 1.00 -17.07
CA ILE A 257 8.61 0.00 -17.23
C ILE A 257 9.13 -1.32 -17.79
N ALA A 258 10.00 -1.28 -18.82
CA ALA A 258 10.60 -2.48 -19.38
C ALA A 258 11.47 -3.24 -18.37
N VAL A 259 12.23 -2.53 -17.53
CA VAL A 259 13.00 -3.14 -16.42
C VAL A 259 12.07 -3.76 -15.39
N MET A 260 11.00 -3.08 -14.99
CA MET A 260 9.99 -3.60 -14.05
C MET A 260 9.40 -4.90 -14.56
N ALA A 261 8.92 -4.92 -15.81
CA ALA A 261 8.35 -6.11 -16.43
C ALA A 261 9.37 -7.28 -16.49
N SER A 262 10.61 -7.01 -16.91
CA SER A 262 11.64 -8.04 -17.05
C SER A 262 12.09 -8.66 -15.72
N LYS A 263 12.04 -7.88 -14.64
CA LYS A 263 12.43 -8.32 -13.30
C LYS A 263 11.23 -8.77 -12.44
N GLY A 264 10.00 -8.66 -12.94
CA GLY A 264 8.79 -8.98 -12.19
C GLY A 264 8.50 -8.02 -11.03
N ILE A 265 8.96 -6.77 -11.13
CA ILE A 265 8.69 -5.71 -10.16
C ILE A 265 7.22 -5.28 -10.32
N SER A 266 6.46 -5.24 -9.23
CA SER A 266 5.06 -4.79 -9.23
C SER A 266 4.93 -3.28 -9.06
N LEU A 267 3.76 -2.74 -9.43
CA LEU A 267 3.35 -1.36 -9.18
C LEU A 267 2.13 -1.33 -8.27
N ASN A 268 2.18 -0.52 -7.21
CA ASN A 268 1.02 -0.18 -6.38
C ASN A 268 0.78 1.33 -6.53
N PRO A 269 -0.15 1.77 -7.39
CA PRO A 269 -0.18 3.14 -7.87
C PRO A 269 -0.82 4.15 -6.91
N THR A 270 -1.61 3.70 -5.92
CA THR A 270 -2.25 4.58 -4.90
C THR A 270 -2.98 5.80 -5.49
N LEU A 271 -3.67 5.59 -6.60
CA LEU A 271 -4.28 6.67 -7.40
C LEU A 271 -5.25 7.55 -6.60
N VAL A 272 -5.99 6.93 -5.69
CA VAL A 272 -6.98 7.66 -4.89
C VAL A 272 -6.31 8.65 -3.94
N LEU A 273 -5.17 8.28 -3.35
CA LEU A 273 -4.41 9.21 -2.51
C LEU A 273 -3.85 10.36 -3.33
N LEU A 274 -3.21 10.07 -4.46
CA LEU A 274 -2.63 11.09 -5.34
C LEU A 274 -3.69 12.11 -5.80
N THR A 275 -4.92 11.65 -6.07
CA THR A 275 -6.04 12.55 -6.39
C THR A 275 -6.44 13.40 -5.19
N GLN A 276 -6.55 12.82 -4.00
CA GLN A 276 -6.87 13.57 -2.77
C GLN A 276 -5.75 14.55 -2.39
N TRP A 277 -4.51 14.15 -2.60
CA TRP A 277 -3.34 14.98 -2.37
C TRP A 277 -3.34 16.22 -3.25
N LEU A 278 -3.61 16.05 -4.54
CA LEU A 278 -3.79 17.13 -5.48
C LEU A 278 -4.82 18.16 -4.97
N GLU A 279 -5.97 17.70 -4.49
CA GLU A 279 -7.02 18.57 -3.96
C GLU A 279 -6.60 19.38 -2.72
N GLN A 280 -5.64 18.91 -1.99
CA GLN A 280 -5.11 19.51 -0.77
C GLN A 280 -3.76 20.19 -0.97
N SER A 281 -3.26 20.24 -2.21
CA SER A 281 -1.99 20.90 -2.53
C SER A 281 -2.08 22.43 -2.46
N SER A 282 -0.93 23.08 -2.35
CA SER A 282 -0.84 24.53 -2.38
C SER A 282 -1.31 25.15 -3.71
N ALA A 283 -1.32 24.39 -4.80
CA ALA A 283 -1.92 24.78 -6.08
C ALA A 283 -3.42 25.11 -5.96
N PHE A 284 -4.11 24.53 -4.96
CA PHE A 284 -5.51 24.78 -4.66
C PHE A 284 -5.74 25.49 -3.33
N GLY A 285 -4.67 26.02 -2.73
CA GLY A 285 -4.70 26.73 -1.45
C GLY A 285 -4.70 25.82 -0.24
N GLY A 286 -4.30 24.58 -0.39
CA GLY A 286 -4.12 23.62 0.70
C GLY A 286 -2.75 23.73 1.40
N PRO A 287 -2.54 22.93 2.46
CA PRO A 287 -1.33 23.00 3.29
C PRO A 287 -0.12 22.24 2.72
N TYR A 288 -0.33 21.39 1.71
CA TYR A 288 0.72 20.55 1.13
C TYR A 288 1.45 21.24 -0.02
N GLY A 289 2.59 20.69 -0.42
CA GLY A 289 3.40 21.19 -1.52
C GLY A 289 2.67 21.26 -2.86
N LYS A 290 3.34 21.83 -3.86
CA LYS A 290 2.80 21.82 -5.23
C LYS A 290 2.84 20.39 -5.77
N PRO A 291 1.77 19.95 -6.47
CA PRO A 291 1.76 18.61 -7.05
C PRO A 291 2.80 18.51 -8.17
N TYR A 292 3.49 17.40 -8.22
CA TYR A 292 4.30 17.04 -9.37
C TYR A 292 3.43 16.44 -10.48
N ILE A 293 3.49 17.03 -11.66
CA ILE A 293 2.86 16.46 -12.86
C ILE A 293 3.97 16.14 -13.87
N PRO A 294 4.25 14.86 -14.15
CA PRO A 294 5.34 14.47 -15.00
C PRO A 294 5.35 15.19 -16.36
N GLY A 295 6.50 15.77 -16.70
CA GLY A 295 6.72 16.51 -17.94
C GLY A 295 6.16 17.93 -17.98
N LEU A 296 5.67 18.47 -16.86
CA LEU A 296 5.33 19.90 -16.72
C LEU A 296 6.34 20.59 -15.81
N THR A 297 6.87 21.72 -16.30
CA THR A 297 7.74 22.62 -15.53
C THR A 297 6.96 23.71 -14.80
N GLU A 298 5.75 24.00 -15.26
CA GLU A 298 4.82 24.98 -14.67
C GLU A 298 3.41 24.41 -14.73
N LEU A 299 2.65 24.62 -13.66
CA LEU A 299 1.24 24.21 -13.62
C LEU A 299 0.40 25.19 -14.45
N PRO A 300 -0.64 24.72 -15.16
CA PRO A 300 -1.60 25.61 -15.82
C PRO A 300 -2.40 26.41 -14.79
N ASP A 301 -2.94 27.56 -15.21
CA ASP A 301 -3.69 28.46 -14.33
C ASP A 301 -5.07 27.90 -13.88
N GLY A 302 -5.60 26.95 -14.60
CA GLY A 302 -6.94 26.40 -14.36
C GLY A 302 -6.95 25.16 -13.49
N ARG A 303 -7.70 25.18 -12.38
CA ARG A 303 -7.86 24.00 -11.48
C ARG A 303 -8.31 22.74 -12.23
N GLU A 304 -9.25 22.88 -13.16
CA GLU A 304 -9.77 21.76 -13.96
C GLU A 304 -8.69 21.19 -14.91
N ASP A 305 -7.86 22.07 -15.50
CA ASP A 305 -6.76 21.62 -16.36
C ASP A 305 -5.69 20.89 -15.58
N ILE A 306 -5.36 21.31 -14.35
CA ILE A 306 -4.44 20.61 -13.45
C ILE A 306 -4.98 19.22 -13.14
N ARG A 307 -6.26 19.10 -12.73
CA ARG A 307 -6.90 17.81 -12.43
C ARG A 307 -6.86 16.86 -13.62
N ARG A 308 -7.27 17.37 -14.79
CA ARG A 308 -7.30 16.58 -16.02
C ARG A 308 -5.93 16.06 -16.39
N LEU A 309 -4.91 16.92 -16.41
CA LEU A 309 -3.54 16.53 -16.75
C LEU A 309 -2.95 15.54 -15.76
N HIS A 310 -3.17 15.74 -14.47
CA HIS A 310 -2.73 14.81 -13.43
C HIS A 310 -3.36 13.42 -13.64
N HIS A 311 -4.68 13.36 -13.78
CA HIS A 311 -5.39 12.10 -14.02
C HIS A 311 -4.94 11.41 -15.32
N GLU A 312 -4.80 12.16 -16.42
CA GLU A 312 -4.31 11.63 -17.70
C GLU A 312 -2.91 11.02 -17.58
N ARG A 313 -2.01 11.66 -16.83
CA ARG A 313 -0.63 11.16 -16.64
C ARG A 313 -0.58 9.91 -15.80
N LEU A 314 -1.26 9.90 -14.65
CA LEU A 314 -1.32 8.71 -13.79
C LEU A 314 -1.95 7.53 -14.52
N SER A 315 -3.07 7.74 -15.23
CA SER A 315 -3.73 6.70 -16.01
C SER A 315 -2.84 6.17 -17.14
N ALA A 316 -2.14 7.07 -17.85
CA ALA A 316 -1.22 6.67 -18.92
C ALA A 316 -0.07 5.80 -18.40
N ASN A 317 0.56 6.17 -17.28
CA ASN A 317 1.63 5.40 -16.66
C ASN A 317 1.15 4.02 -16.19
N LEU A 318 -0.01 3.97 -15.51
CA LEU A 318 -0.64 2.71 -15.09
C LEU A 318 -0.89 1.78 -16.28
N MET A 319 -1.54 2.30 -17.34
CA MET A 319 -1.91 1.49 -18.50
C MET A 319 -0.69 1.06 -19.31
N ALA A 320 0.36 1.89 -19.40
CA ALA A 320 1.62 1.51 -20.03
C ALA A 320 2.32 0.39 -19.24
N ALA A 321 2.36 0.48 -17.92
CA ALA A 321 2.92 -0.56 -17.05
C ALA A 321 2.13 -1.88 -17.19
N LYS A 322 0.79 -1.84 -17.14
CA LYS A 322 -0.08 -2.99 -17.33
C LYS A 322 0.14 -3.65 -18.71
N ALA A 323 0.17 -2.85 -19.78
CA ALA A 323 0.40 -3.35 -21.15
C ALA A 323 1.76 -4.02 -21.33
N ALA A 324 2.79 -3.59 -20.59
CA ALA A 324 4.11 -4.21 -20.56
C ALA A 324 4.17 -5.49 -19.69
N GLY A 325 3.09 -5.88 -19.03
CA GLY A 325 3.03 -7.07 -18.18
C GLY A 325 3.51 -6.82 -16.72
N VAL A 326 3.62 -5.57 -16.28
CA VAL A 326 3.84 -5.25 -14.87
C VAL A 326 2.59 -5.62 -14.07
N ARG A 327 2.78 -6.34 -12.97
CA ARG A 327 1.67 -6.66 -12.06
C ARG A 327 1.25 -5.40 -11.30
N ILE A 328 -0.04 -5.12 -11.31
CA ILE A 328 -0.64 -4.01 -10.57
C ILE A 328 -1.22 -4.55 -9.28
N GLY A 329 -1.00 -3.85 -8.18
CA GLY A 329 -1.60 -4.15 -6.88
C GLY A 329 -2.45 -2.99 -6.38
N VAL A 330 -3.43 -3.29 -5.54
CA VAL A 330 -4.23 -2.28 -4.83
C VAL A 330 -3.43 -1.80 -3.62
N GLY A 331 -3.23 -0.49 -3.49
CA GLY A 331 -2.63 0.16 -2.34
C GLY A 331 -3.41 1.42 -2.00
N SER A 332 -4.00 1.49 -0.81
CA SER A 332 -4.85 2.63 -0.43
C SER A 332 -4.05 3.85 0.00
N ASP A 333 -2.86 3.61 0.48
CA ASP A 333 -2.04 4.58 1.21
C ASP A 333 -2.81 5.29 2.33
N SER A 334 -3.71 4.54 2.99
CA SER A 334 -4.39 5.03 4.20
C SER A 334 -3.39 5.24 5.30
N TYR A 335 -3.31 6.47 5.83
CA TYR A 335 -2.36 6.85 6.87
C TYR A 335 -2.99 7.57 8.06
N CYS A 336 -4.15 8.22 7.90
CA CYS A 336 -4.86 8.84 9.00
C CYS A 336 -6.37 8.66 8.87
N THR A 337 -7.05 8.52 10.01
CA THR A 337 -8.49 8.22 10.04
C THR A 337 -9.35 9.36 9.47
N GLY A 338 -8.91 10.60 9.64
CA GLY A 338 -9.71 11.78 9.26
C GLY A 338 -9.73 12.10 7.76
N MET A 339 -8.71 11.67 7.01
CA MET A 339 -8.55 12.01 5.61
C MET A 339 -8.58 10.79 4.68
N THR A 340 -7.92 9.71 5.09
CA THR A 340 -7.77 8.48 4.31
C THR A 340 -8.39 7.30 5.06
N PRO A 341 -9.73 7.18 5.10
CA PRO A 341 -10.42 6.21 5.95
C PRO A 341 -10.07 4.77 5.57
N PHE A 342 -9.56 4.02 6.54
CA PHE A 342 -9.10 2.65 6.37
C PHE A 342 -10.20 1.73 5.84
N GLY A 343 -9.88 0.94 4.86
CA GLY A 343 -10.79 0.01 4.17
C GLY A 343 -11.63 0.71 3.10
N LEU A 344 -12.32 1.79 3.40
CA LEU A 344 -13.05 2.56 2.38
C LEU A 344 -12.10 3.11 1.33
N GLN A 345 -10.94 3.61 1.74
CA GLN A 345 -9.91 4.08 0.80
C GLN A 345 -9.40 2.96 -0.11
N THR A 346 -9.27 1.73 0.41
CA THR A 346 -8.89 0.56 -0.40
C THR A 346 -9.94 0.25 -1.48
N LEU A 347 -11.24 0.35 -1.14
CA LEU A 347 -12.32 0.19 -2.11
C LEU A 347 -12.31 1.32 -3.16
N ASN A 348 -12.04 2.55 -2.73
CA ASN A 348 -11.93 3.68 -3.64
C ASN A 348 -10.74 3.52 -4.60
N GLU A 349 -9.64 2.90 -4.16
CA GLU A 349 -8.50 2.59 -5.05
C GLU A 349 -8.90 1.60 -6.14
N VAL A 350 -9.67 0.55 -5.83
CA VAL A 350 -10.21 -0.37 -6.85
C VAL A 350 -11.03 0.39 -7.90
N HIS A 351 -11.89 1.32 -7.45
CA HIS A 351 -12.65 2.17 -8.36
C HIS A 351 -11.77 3.12 -9.19
N ALA A 352 -10.70 3.66 -8.59
CA ALA A 352 -9.76 4.52 -9.29
C ALA A 352 -9.00 3.76 -10.38
N LEU A 353 -8.56 2.52 -10.12
CA LEU A 353 -7.94 1.65 -11.12
C LEU A 353 -8.87 1.37 -12.31
N ALA A 354 -10.15 1.07 -12.06
CA ALA A 354 -11.13 0.89 -13.13
C ALA A 354 -11.36 2.20 -13.91
N SER A 355 -11.45 3.33 -13.23
CA SER A 355 -11.62 4.65 -13.86
C SER A 355 -10.40 5.05 -14.71
N ALA A 356 -9.21 4.60 -14.34
CA ALA A 356 -7.98 4.81 -15.12
C ALA A 356 -7.86 3.90 -16.35
N GLY A 357 -8.82 2.98 -16.58
CA GLY A 357 -8.92 2.16 -17.79
C GLY A 357 -8.67 0.66 -17.59
N MET A 358 -8.51 0.17 -16.37
CA MET A 358 -8.52 -1.28 -16.10
C MET A 358 -9.93 -1.83 -16.26
N SER A 359 -10.08 -3.10 -16.66
CA SER A 359 -11.38 -3.75 -16.57
C SER A 359 -11.75 -3.97 -15.09
N GLU A 360 -13.06 -4.02 -14.78
CA GLU A 360 -13.54 -4.27 -13.42
C GLU A 360 -12.99 -5.58 -12.83
N MET A 361 -12.77 -6.59 -13.69
CA MET A 361 -12.19 -7.88 -13.29
C MET A 361 -10.69 -7.84 -13.08
N ASP A 362 -9.97 -6.90 -13.72
CA ASP A 362 -8.52 -6.73 -13.53
C ASP A 362 -8.20 -5.80 -12.35
N ALA A 363 -9.11 -4.90 -12.00
CA ALA A 363 -8.99 -3.99 -10.86
C ALA A 363 -9.34 -4.68 -9.54
#